data_f89789b4cff116a52d9b4fe8fbed4918
#
_entry.id   f89789b4cff116a52d9b4fe8fbed4918
#
_cell.length_a   1.000
_cell.length_b   1.000
_cell.length_c   1.000
_cell.angle_alpha   90.00
_cell.angle_beta   90.00
_cell.angle_gamma   90.00
#
_symmetry.space_group_name_H-M   'P 1'
#
loop_
_entity.id
_entity.type
_entity.pdbx_description
1 polymer ?
#
loop_
_entity_poly.entity_id
_entity_poly.type
_entity_poly.pdbx_seq_one_letter_code
_entity_poly.pdbx_strand_id
1 'polypeptide(L)'
;MGDRKSTINEWKFTFTPVLIPGFALWIKTVIVLFVGFSLHIDNLHDALLVLINPIASILLLLGVSFYFTKKISRLTIFIVMIIASGILYGDLLYYRFYSDYVTVPILFQFKNVGGIGPSTFELISGWDILFFMDLIVVGVYLWKTRAMRVDVQRKQKAGYLLGSVLVLLVTIGIGLLKSPYMFAESYDREQMVKAIGPYNYHLYDIGIAAGKPFSRTLATKADTKETIRYIDSTEKEESDLFGIAKGKNLVLVSMESTQNFVIGQKVNGKEITPFLNSLIEDSFYFSQIYDQTAQGKTSDSEFMVDNGLYPLASGSTFVQRPENTYRALSHLLDEQEDYYTAVFHGNDKTFWNRDKMYEALGYDRFFSKAEYEVTDDNSVNYGIKDIPFFQQSMDYVEDLPQPFYARFLMLTNHFPFLLDEEDQFIEEADTSEGVVNRYVTTVRYEDEAIKNLIEDFKKKGLYDDTVFVFYGDHYGISEKYETGAFELLGMEDTVINHMKLQQVPLIIHVPGGEGRTIDTLGGEIDIRPTILHLMGIESQSNLSFGHNLFTRVENHPVIFRNGDFITEKFLYKNNVCYNRKSEESENTSKCDPYKEIVRKELGLSDDIIYGDLLRFIKAE
;
A
#
# COMPACT_ATOMS: atom_id res chain seq x y z
N MET A 1 55.83 -26.04 -2.98
CA MET A 1 55.06 -25.17 -3.91
C MET A 1 54.18 -25.93 -4.89
N GLY A 2 54.33 -27.25 -5.04
CA GLY A 2 53.53 -28.09 -5.95
C GLY A 2 52.13 -28.41 -5.44
N ASP A 3 51.93 -28.59 -4.13
CA ASP A 3 50.65 -29.05 -3.55
C ASP A 3 49.54 -27.99 -3.53
N ARG A 4 49.87 -26.70 -3.47
CA ARG A 4 48.84 -25.62 -3.50
C ARG A 4 48.18 -25.41 -4.87
N LYS A 5 48.91 -25.67 -5.98
CA LYS A 5 48.35 -25.56 -7.32
C LYS A 5 47.43 -26.72 -7.70
N SER A 6 47.71 -27.93 -7.22
CA SER A 6 46.82 -29.09 -7.44
C SER A 6 45.52 -28.96 -6.66
N THR A 7 45.55 -28.53 -5.41
CA THR A 7 44.35 -28.28 -4.60
C THR A 7 43.46 -27.19 -5.17
N ILE A 8 44.00 -26.07 -5.69
CA ILE A 8 43.20 -24.99 -6.29
C ILE A 8 42.52 -25.45 -7.59
N ASN A 9 43.19 -26.29 -8.40
CA ASN A 9 42.59 -26.84 -9.60
C ASN A 9 41.50 -27.88 -9.30
N GLU A 10 41.67 -28.73 -8.29
CA GLU A 10 40.63 -29.66 -7.85
C GLU A 10 39.38 -28.92 -7.32
N TRP A 11 39.54 -27.83 -6.59
CA TRP A 11 38.43 -26.97 -6.15
C TRP A 11 37.67 -26.36 -7.33
N LYS A 12 38.35 -25.83 -8.35
CA LYS A 12 37.71 -25.25 -9.52
C LYS A 12 36.80 -26.23 -10.25
N PHE A 13 37.21 -27.47 -10.44
CA PHE A 13 36.39 -28.51 -11.10
C PHE A 13 35.23 -28.99 -10.25
N THR A 14 35.35 -28.98 -8.92
CA THR A 14 34.34 -29.50 -8.00
C THR A 14 33.12 -28.59 -7.91
N PHE A 15 33.29 -27.26 -7.94
CA PHE A 15 32.21 -26.30 -7.74
C PHE A 15 31.65 -25.69 -9.05
N THR A 16 32.25 -25.98 -10.19
CA THR A 16 31.80 -25.45 -11.50
C THR A 16 30.29 -25.64 -11.75
N PRO A 17 29.66 -26.79 -11.41
CA PRO A 17 28.21 -26.98 -11.61
C PRO A 17 27.32 -26.04 -10.80
N VAL A 18 27.82 -25.44 -9.74
CA VAL A 18 27.12 -24.46 -8.90
C VAL A 18 27.50 -23.04 -9.27
N LEU A 19 28.78 -22.82 -9.65
CA LEU A 19 29.29 -21.48 -9.95
C LEU A 19 28.65 -20.85 -11.19
N ILE A 20 28.45 -21.62 -12.27
CA ILE A 20 27.84 -21.09 -13.50
C ILE A 20 26.35 -20.75 -13.29
N PRO A 21 25.49 -21.66 -12.74
CA PRO A 21 24.15 -21.30 -12.37
C PRO A 21 24.08 -20.13 -11.38
N GLY A 22 24.99 -20.12 -10.38
CA GLY A 22 25.08 -19.05 -9.40
C GLY A 22 25.41 -17.70 -10.02
N PHE A 23 26.34 -17.65 -10.96
CA PHE A 23 26.68 -16.44 -11.69
C PHE A 23 25.54 -15.94 -12.58
N ALA A 24 24.83 -16.86 -13.27
CA ALA A 24 23.66 -16.51 -14.07
C ALA A 24 22.54 -15.93 -13.21
N LEU A 25 22.22 -16.56 -12.07
CA LEU A 25 21.22 -16.07 -11.14
C LEU A 25 21.63 -14.74 -10.50
N TRP A 26 22.92 -14.56 -10.19
CA TRP A 26 23.44 -13.31 -9.65
C TRP A 26 23.28 -12.15 -10.64
N ILE A 27 23.68 -12.33 -11.92
CA ILE A 27 23.48 -11.30 -12.96
C ILE A 27 21.99 -10.93 -13.06
N LYS A 28 21.11 -11.93 -13.16
CA LYS A 28 19.66 -11.72 -13.22
C LYS A 28 19.19 -10.88 -12.01
N THR A 29 19.56 -11.30 -10.81
CA THR A 29 19.15 -10.61 -9.58
C THR A 29 19.63 -9.17 -9.55
N VAL A 30 20.89 -8.93 -9.91
CA VAL A 30 21.45 -7.57 -9.98
C VAL A 30 20.71 -6.71 -11.01
N ILE A 31 20.43 -7.25 -12.21
CA ILE A 31 19.66 -6.51 -13.22
C ILE A 31 18.26 -6.14 -12.67
N VAL A 32 17.58 -7.07 -12.01
CA VAL A 32 16.26 -6.81 -11.44
C VAL A 32 16.32 -5.77 -10.34
N LEU A 33 17.32 -5.82 -9.46
CA LEU A 33 17.49 -4.84 -8.39
C LEU A 33 17.69 -3.41 -8.94
N PHE A 34 18.51 -3.24 -9.98
CA PHE A 34 18.80 -1.93 -10.55
C PHE A 34 17.76 -1.43 -11.55
N VAL A 35 17.20 -2.31 -12.38
CA VAL A 35 16.32 -1.94 -13.49
C VAL A 35 14.86 -2.25 -13.18
N GLY A 36 14.60 -3.41 -12.55
CA GLY A 36 13.24 -3.87 -12.26
C GLY A 36 12.61 -3.17 -11.05
N PHE A 37 13.39 -2.97 -10.00
CA PHE A 37 12.96 -2.31 -8.77
C PHE A 37 13.43 -0.86 -8.68
N SER A 38 14.20 -0.39 -9.67
CA SER A 38 14.71 0.99 -9.71
C SER A 38 15.27 1.49 -8.37
N LEU A 39 15.97 0.59 -7.65
CA LEU A 39 16.46 0.88 -6.30
C LEU A 39 17.25 2.18 -6.26
N HIS A 40 16.88 3.07 -5.37
CA HIS A 40 17.59 4.32 -5.19
C HIS A 40 19.00 4.08 -4.61
N ILE A 41 20.03 4.49 -5.33
CA ILE A 41 21.44 4.28 -4.98
C ILE A 41 22.09 5.63 -4.71
N ASP A 42 22.29 5.97 -3.44
CA ASP A 42 22.84 7.27 -3.03
C ASP A 42 24.35 7.39 -3.25
N ASN A 43 25.06 6.27 -3.15
CA ASN A 43 26.51 6.30 -3.14
C ASN A 43 27.12 4.96 -3.57
N LEU A 44 28.44 4.94 -3.78
CA LEU A 44 29.18 3.74 -4.17
C LEU A 44 29.06 2.60 -3.16
N HIS A 45 28.90 2.90 -1.87
CA HIS A 45 28.73 1.89 -0.82
C HIS A 45 27.41 1.12 -1.01
N ASP A 46 26.31 1.80 -1.33
CA ASP A 46 25.01 1.17 -1.62
C ASP A 46 25.10 0.30 -2.86
N ALA A 47 25.72 0.82 -3.93
CA ALA A 47 25.93 0.03 -5.14
C ALA A 47 26.71 -1.26 -4.87
N LEU A 48 27.78 -1.18 -4.08
CA LEU A 48 28.57 -2.34 -3.68
C LEU A 48 27.77 -3.32 -2.81
N LEU A 49 26.97 -2.82 -1.88
CA LEU A 49 26.13 -3.65 -1.02
C LEU A 49 25.10 -4.42 -1.85
N VAL A 50 24.40 -3.75 -2.77
CA VAL A 50 23.42 -4.36 -3.69
C VAL A 50 24.07 -5.40 -4.62
N LEU A 51 25.31 -5.20 -5.04
CA LEU A 51 26.05 -6.18 -5.85
C LEU A 51 26.46 -7.42 -5.04
N ILE A 52 26.79 -7.27 -3.77
CA ILE A 52 27.37 -8.35 -2.94
C ILE A 52 26.28 -9.15 -2.22
N ASN A 53 25.20 -8.51 -1.76
CA ASN A 53 24.20 -9.14 -0.91
C ASN A 53 23.54 -10.40 -1.52
N PRO A 54 23.23 -10.49 -2.85
CA PRO A 54 22.60 -11.69 -3.40
C PRO A 54 23.53 -12.90 -3.41
N ILE A 55 24.86 -12.69 -3.38
CA ILE A 55 25.84 -13.77 -3.51
C ILE A 55 25.67 -14.80 -2.41
N ALA A 56 25.54 -14.35 -1.16
CA ALA A 56 25.42 -15.25 0.00
C ALA A 56 24.19 -16.15 -0.12
N SER A 57 23.03 -15.56 -0.42
CA SER A 57 21.77 -16.27 -0.58
C SER A 57 21.83 -17.29 -1.71
N ILE A 58 22.34 -16.87 -2.88
CA ILE A 58 22.47 -17.74 -4.07
C ILE A 58 23.40 -18.93 -3.76
N LEU A 59 24.51 -18.67 -3.10
CA LEU A 59 25.42 -19.75 -2.70
C LEU A 59 24.76 -20.73 -1.71
N LEU A 60 24.04 -20.21 -0.70
CA LEU A 60 23.33 -21.05 0.26
C LEU A 60 22.24 -21.89 -0.43
N LEU A 61 21.41 -21.30 -1.26
CA LEU A 61 20.34 -21.98 -2.00
C LEU A 61 20.88 -23.08 -2.91
N LEU A 62 21.90 -22.78 -3.71
CA LEU A 62 22.50 -23.75 -4.63
C LEU A 62 23.35 -24.79 -3.88
N GLY A 63 23.92 -24.45 -2.74
CA GLY A 63 24.69 -25.33 -1.86
C GLY A 63 23.92 -26.54 -1.34
N VAL A 64 22.59 -26.44 -1.23
CA VAL A 64 21.70 -27.55 -0.89
C VAL A 64 21.91 -28.74 -1.84
N SER A 65 22.26 -28.49 -3.11
CA SER A 65 22.50 -29.51 -4.12
C SER A 65 23.64 -30.48 -3.75
N PHE A 66 24.61 -30.07 -2.92
CA PHE A 66 25.73 -30.91 -2.51
C PHE A 66 25.36 -32.07 -1.58
N TYR A 67 24.17 -32.06 -1.01
CA TYR A 67 23.69 -33.10 -0.12
C TYR A 67 22.97 -34.25 -0.83
N PHE A 68 22.77 -34.11 -2.16
CA PHE A 68 22.10 -35.11 -2.98
C PHE A 68 23.05 -35.89 -3.88
N THR A 69 22.59 -37.02 -4.41
CA THR A 69 23.33 -37.82 -5.39
C THR A 69 23.51 -37.04 -6.68
N LYS A 70 24.51 -37.38 -7.51
CA LYS A 70 24.91 -36.64 -8.71
C LYS A 70 23.77 -36.29 -9.67
N LYS A 71 22.83 -37.21 -9.90
CA LYS A 71 21.68 -36.98 -10.79
C LYS A 71 20.67 -36.03 -10.12
N ILE A 72 20.39 -36.24 -8.86
CA ILE A 72 19.46 -35.46 -8.06
C ILE A 72 20.05 -34.05 -7.82
N SER A 73 21.36 -33.94 -7.55
CA SER A 73 22.05 -32.66 -7.34
C SER A 73 21.82 -31.67 -8.50
N ARG A 74 21.92 -32.11 -9.76
CA ARG A 74 21.66 -31.25 -10.93
C ARG A 74 20.21 -30.87 -11.06
N LEU A 75 19.31 -31.82 -10.83
CA LEU A 75 17.89 -31.53 -10.78
C LEU A 75 17.58 -30.50 -9.68
N THR A 76 18.21 -30.65 -8.50
CA THR A 76 18.08 -29.69 -7.41
C THR A 76 18.57 -28.30 -7.80
N ILE A 77 19.74 -28.18 -8.46
CA ILE A 77 20.23 -26.91 -8.97
C ILE A 77 19.18 -26.26 -9.90
N PHE A 78 18.66 -27.02 -10.86
CA PHE A 78 17.67 -26.51 -11.82
C PHE A 78 16.35 -26.11 -11.15
N ILE A 79 15.86 -26.90 -10.21
CA ILE A 79 14.66 -26.59 -9.42
C ILE A 79 14.88 -25.31 -8.59
N VAL A 80 16.03 -25.18 -7.92
CA VAL A 80 16.38 -23.96 -7.17
C VAL A 80 16.40 -22.75 -8.08
N MET A 81 16.96 -22.86 -9.28
CA MET A 81 16.96 -21.77 -10.26
C MET A 81 15.54 -21.37 -10.67
N ILE A 82 14.65 -22.33 -10.90
CA ILE A 82 13.24 -22.07 -11.23
C ILE A 82 12.54 -21.35 -10.06
N ILE A 83 12.68 -21.88 -8.84
CA ILE A 83 12.04 -21.29 -7.65
C ILE A 83 12.55 -19.87 -7.41
N ALA A 84 13.88 -19.67 -7.43
CA ALA A 84 14.47 -18.35 -7.22
C ALA A 84 14.06 -17.35 -8.30
N SER A 85 13.96 -17.80 -9.57
CA SER A 85 13.45 -16.98 -10.66
C SER A 85 11.97 -16.67 -10.50
N GLY A 86 11.17 -17.64 -10.04
CA GLY A 86 9.74 -17.45 -9.79
C GLY A 86 9.47 -16.43 -8.68
N ILE A 87 10.22 -16.48 -7.56
CA ILE A 87 10.15 -15.50 -6.48
C ILE A 87 10.49 -14.11 -7.02
N LEU A 88 11.63 -13.97 -7.69
CA LEU A 88 12.09 -12.69 -8.20
C LEU A 88 11.17 -12.10 -9.28
N TYR A 89 10.52 -12.93 -10.10
CA TYR A 89 9.54 -12.50 -11.10
C TYR A 89 8.21 -12.11 -10.46
N GLY A 90 7.79 -12.84 -9.43
CA GLY A 90 6.63 -12.47 -8.62
C GLY A 90 6.79 -11.10 -7.97
N ASP A 91 7.96 -10.85 -7.35
CA ASP A 91 8.30 -9.54 -6.82
C ASP A 91 8.31 -8.46 -7.91
N LEU A 92 8.87 -8.76 -9.10
CA LEU A 92 8.93 -7.81 -10.20
C LEU A 92 7.53 -7.38 -10.68
N LEU A 93 6.60 -8.34 -10.84
CA LEU A 93 5.23 -8.02 -11.22
C LEU A 93 4.50 -7.22 -10.12
N TYR A 94 4.71 -7.61 -8.87
CA TYR A 94 4.12 -6.92 -7.72
C TYR A 94 4.66 -5.49 -7.59
N TYR A 95 5.98 -5.33 -7.76
CA TYR A 95 6.64 -4.03 -7.68
C TYR A 95 6.17 -3.04 -8.76
N ARG A 96 5.86 -3.53 -9.97
CA ARG A 96 5.36 -2.69 -11.07
C ARG A 96 4.06 -1.94 -10.75
N PHE A 97 3.28 -2.44 -9.80
CA PHE A 97 2.03 -1.78 -9.40
C PHE A 97 2.11 -1.18 -7.99
N TYR A 98 2.64 -1.94 -7.05
CA TYR A 98 2.63 -1.54 -5.64
C TYR A 98 3.89 -0.78 -5.21
N SER A 99 4.92 -0.70 -6.06
CA SER A 99 6.28 -0.19 -5.71
C SER A 99 6.81 -0.81 -4.41
N ASP A 100 6.51 -2.10 -4.19
CA ASP A 100 6.77 -2.86 -2.98
C ASP A 100 7.03 -4.34 -3.28
N TYR A 101 7.41 -5.13 -2.28
CA TYR A 101 7.74 -6.54 -2.41
C TYR A 101 6.64 -7.44 -1.88
N VAL A 102 6.49 -8.63 -2.48
CA VAL A 102 5.55 -9.64 -2.01
C VAL A 102 5.89 -10.06 -0.58
N THR A 103 4.87 -10.09 0.29
CA THR A 103 4.99 -10.55 1.67
C THR A 103 4.18 -11.83 1.90
N VAL A 104 4.52 -12.57 2.97
CA VAL A 104 3.77 -13.79 3.33
C VAL A 104 2.27 -13.53 3.50
N PRO A 105 1.81 -12.46 4.16
CA PRO A 105 0.39 -12.17 4.24
C PRO A 105 -0.30 -12.01 2.88
N ILE A 106 0.35 -11.41 1.88
CA ILE A 106 -0.18 -11.29 0.53
C ILE A 106 -0.43 -12.66 -0.11
N LEU A 107 0.43 -13.64 0.12
CA LEU A 107 0.25 -15.00 -0.41
C LEU A 107 -1.02 -15.68 0.12
N PHE A 108 -1.54 -15.29 1.27
CA PHE A 108 -2.80 -15.82 1.82
C PHE A 108 -4.04 -15.06 1.36
N GLN A 109 -3.87 -13.97 0.62
CA GLN A 109 -4.97 -13.17 0.07
C GLN A 109 -5.45 -13.68 -1.30
N PHE A 110 -4.94 -14.81 -1.80
CA PHE A 110 -5.33 -15.39 -3.10
C PHE A 110 -6.82 -15.69 -3.27
N LYS A 111 -7.61 -15.71 -2.21
CA LYS A 111 -9.08 -15.79 -2.33
C LYS A 111 -9.69 -14.56 -3.00
N ASN A 112 -9.00 -13.43 -2.95
CA ASN A 112 -9.40 -12.18 -3.58
C ASN A 112 -8.98 -12.10 -5.07
N VAL A 113 -8.34 -13.14 -5.62
CA VAL A 113 -7.78 -13.16 -6.99
C VAL A 113 -8.86 -13.30 -8.09
N GLY A 114 -10.12 -13.57 -7.72
CA GLY A 114 -11.22 -13.58 -8.69
C GLY A 114 -11.40 -12.19 -9.31
N GLY A 115 -11.07 -12.04 -10.62
CA GLY A 115 -11.16 -10.76 -11.33
C GLY A 115 -9.83 -10.04 -11.57
N ILE A 116 -8.73 -10.41 -10.91
CA ILE A 116 -7.40 -9.77 -11.09
C ILE A 116 -6.75 -10.07 -12.47
N GLY A 117 -7.34 -10.94 -13.28
CA GLY A 117 -6.76 -11.35 -14.57
C GLY A 117 -6.33 -10.17 -15.45
N PRO A 118 -7.23 -9.24 -15.82
CA PRO A 118 -6.89 -8.07 -16.64
C PRO A 118 -5.77 -7.22 -16.04
N SER A 119 -5.85 -6.92 -14.74
CA SER A 119 -4.84 -6.13 -14.02
C SER A 119 -3.45 -6.80 -14.05
N THR A 120 -3.39 -8.12 -13.89
CA THR A 120 -2.11 -8.85 -13.96
C THR A 120 -1.53 -8.86 -15.38
N PHE A 121 -2.38 -9.01 -16.41
CA PHE A 121 -1.92 -9.00 -17.81
C PHE A 121 -1.34 -7.65 -18.20
N GLU A 122 -1.89 -6.53 -17.73
CA GLU A 122 -1.37 -5.18 -17.98
C GLU A 122 0.05 -5.00 -17.42
N LEU A 123 0.39 -5.72 -16.34
CA LEU A 123 1.72 -5.65 -15.72
C LEU A 123 2.77 -6.46 -16.45
N ILE A 124 2.39 -7.43 -17.30
CA ILE A 124 3.32 -8.28 -18.03
C ILE A 124 3.85 -7.54 -19.27
N SER A 125 5.17 -7.48 -19.40
CA SER A 125 5.83 -6.93 -20.59
C SER A 125 6.27 -8.06 -21.56
N GLY A 126 6.19 -7.81 -22.86
CA GLY A 126 6.74 -8.73 -23.85
C GLY A 126 8.24 -9.03 -23.67
N TRP A 127 8.99 -8.11 -23.07
CA TRP A 127 10.39 -8.27 -22.71
C TRP A 127 10.64 -9.25 -21.56
N ASP A 128 9.61 -9.61 -20.80
CA ASP A 128 9.74 -10.52 -19.65
C ASP A 128 10.16 -11.94 -20.08
N ILE A 129 10.00 -12.29 -21.34
CA ILE A 129 10.54 -13.56 -21.87
C ILE A 129 12.05 -13.65 -21.68
N LEU A 130 12.77 -12.53 -21.75
CA LEU A 130 14.22 -12.48 -21.56
C LEU A 130 14.62 -12.81 -20.12
N PHE A 131 13.73 -12.58 -19.18
CA PHE A 131 13.94 -12.90 -17.77
C PHE A 131 14.22 -14.39 -17.53
N PHE A 132 13.68 -15.28 -18.38
CA PHE A 132 13.79 -16.72 -18.23
C PHE A 132 14.87 -17.35 -19.13
N MET A 133 15.62 -16.56 -19.92
CA MET A 133 16.64 -17.05 -20.85
C MET A 133 17.79 -17.78 -20.16
N ASP A 134 18.18 -17.36 -18.97
CA ASP A 134 19.22 -18.02 -18.18
C ASP A 134 18.84 -19.44 -17.77
N LEU A 135 17.55 -19.73 -17.53
CA LEU A 135 17.07 -21.09 -17.25
C LEU A 135 17.33 -22.03 -18.43
N ILE A 136 17.13 -21.53 -19.66
CA ILE A 136 17.40 -22.29 -20.87
C ILE A 136 18.92 -22.55 -20.98
N VAL A 137 19.73 -21.50 -20.81
CA VAL A 137 21.20 -21.62 -20.90
C VAL A 137 21.74 -22.56 -19.83
N VAL A 138 21.30 -22.43 -18.59
CA VAL A 138 21.70 -23.30 -17.46
C VAL A 138 21.19 -24.73 -17.67
N GLY A 139 19.95 -24.91 -18.15
CA GLY A 139 19.40 -26.23 -18.49
C GLY A 139 20.26 -26.98 -19.53
N VAL A 140 20.61 -26.30 -20.63
CA VAL A 140 21.51 -26.84 -21.65
C VAL A 140 22.91 -27.14 -21.09
N TYR A 141 23.45 -26.24 -20.25
CA TYR A 141 24.73 -26.45 -19.59
C TYR A 141 24.71 -27.69 -18.69
N LEU A 142 23.73 -27.86 -17.82
CA LEU A 142 23.58 -29.00 -16.92
C LEU A 142 23.38 -30.31 -17.69
N TRP A 143 22.69 -30.27 -18.83
CA TRP A 143 22.50 -31.41 -19.70
C TRP A 143 23.80 -31.81 -20.38
N LYS A 144 24.57 -30.86 -20.97
CA LYS A 144 25.87 -31.11 -21.61
C LYS A 144 26.92 -31.63 -20.64
N THR A 145 26.91 -31.14 -19.41
CA THR A 145 27.87 -31.51 -18.34
C THR A 145 27.45 -32.75 -17.54
N ARG A 146 26.39 -33.44 -17.96
CA ARG A 146 25.85 -34.62 -17.22
C ARG A 146 26.86 -35.74 -16.94
N ALA A 147 27.92 -35.87 -17.76
CA ALA A 147 28.98 -36.84 -17.58
C ALA A 147 30.06 -36.43 -16.56
N MET A 148 30.16 -35.14 -16.20
CA MET A 148 31.14 -34.66 -15.24
C MET A 148 30.81 -35.17 -13.83
N ARG A 149 31.81 -35.71 -13.15
CA ARG A 149 31.68 -36.17 -11.76
C ARG A 149 31.80 -34.96 -10.80
N VAL A 150 30.76 -34.72 -10.02
CA VAL A 150 30.77 -33.77 -8.92
C VAL A 150 30.77 -34.58 -7.62
N ASP A 151 31.96 -34.86 -7.11
CA ASP A 151 32.11 -35.51 -5.80
C ASP A 151 32.69 -34.51 -4.81
N VAL A 152 31.82 -33.89 -4.02
CA VAL A 152 32.20 -32.85 -3.05
C VAL A 152 32.50 -33.53 -1.73
N GLN A 153 33.77 -33.49 -1.29
CA GLN A 153 34.19 -34.04 -0.02
C GLN A 153 33.51 -33.30 1.16
N ARG A 154 33.32 -33.98 2.27
CA ARG A 154 32.67 -33.42 3.49
C ARG A 154 33.33 -32.12 3.96
N LYS A 155 34.66 -32.02 3.93
CA LYS A 155 35.41 -30.81 4.28
C LYS A 155 35.13 -29.65 3.32
N GLN A 156 34.96 -29.91 2.01
CA GLN A 156 34.67 -28.92 1.00
C GLN A 156 33.24 -28.39 1.15
N LYS A 157 32.25 -29.28 1.47
CA LYS A 157 30.87 -28.85 1.77
C LYS A 157 30.84 -27.92 2.97
N ALA A 158 31.54 -28.31 4.05
CA ALA A 158 31.62 -27.48 5.24
C ALA A 158 32.29 -26.12 4.99
N GLY A 159 33.41 -26.12 4.23
CA GLY A 159 34.09 -24.88 3.85
C GLY A 159 33.23 -23.97 2.97
N TYR A 160 32.49 -24.54 2.03
CA TYR A 160 31.54 -23.80 1.20
C TYR A 160 30.42 -23.18 2.04
N LEU A 161 29.77 -23.96 2.90
CA LEU A 161 28.71 -23.48 3.77
C LEU A 161 29.23 -22.38 4.73
N LEU A 162 30.37 -22.61 5.36
CA LEU A 162 30.98 -21.62 6.26
C LEU A 162 31.32 -20.31 5.52
N GLY A 163 31.87 -20.41 4.30
CA GLY A 163 32.15 -19.25 3.47
C GLY A 163 30.90 -18.49 3.09
N SER A 164 29.82 -19.19 2.69
CA SER A 164 28.55 -18.57 2.35
C SER A 164 27.89 -17.87 3.55
N VAL A 165 27.92 -18.50 4.72
CA VAL A 165 27.43 -17.91 5.98
C VAL A 165 28.28 -16.71 6.39
N LEU A 166 29.60 -16.77 6.21
CA LEU A 166 30.47 -15.64 6.53
C LEU A 166 30.16 -14.43 5.63
N VAL A 167 29.94 -14.64 4.32
CA VAL A 167 29.53 -13.55 3.41
C VAL A 167 28.19 -12.98 3.86
N LEU A 168 27.23 -13.82 4.24
CA LEU A 168 25.93 -13.35 4.74
C LEU A 168 26.08 -12.49 6.01
N LEU A 169 26.87 -12.94 6.98
CA LEU A 169 27.09 -12.17 8.22
C LEU A 169 27.81 -10.84 7.97
N VAL A 170 28.75 -10.82 7.03
CA VAL A 170 29.44 -9.59 6.63
C VAL A 170 28.48 -8.61 5.96
N THR A 171 27.62 -9.05 5.04
CA THR A 171 26.66 -8.17 4.37
C THR A 171 25.61 -7.66 5.35
N ILE A 172 25.07 -8.49 6.25
CA ILE A 172 24.18 -8.04 7.32
C ILE A 172 24.88 -7.02 8.23
N GLY A 173 26.12 -7.29 8.63
CA GLY A 173 26.90 -6.36 9.47
C GLY A 173 27.11 -5.00 8.81
N ILE A 174 27.41 -4.98 7.52
CA ILE A 174 27.54 -3.72 6.74
C ILE A 174 26.18 -3.00 6.67
N GLY A 175 25.09 -3.73 6.44
CA GLY A 175 23.73 -3.17 6.43
C GLY A 175 23.36 -2.53 7.77
N LEU A 176 23.65 -3.22 8.90
CA LEU A 176 23.40 -2.70 10.25
C LEU A 176 24.23 -1.47 10.60
N LEU A 177 25.46 -1.37 10.10
CA LEU A 177 26.28 -0.17 10.29
C LEU A 177 25.66 1.07 9.61
N LYS A 178 24.97 0.87 8.49
CA LYS A 178 24.27 1.95 7.78
C LYS A 178 22.89 2.24 8.37
N SER A 179 22.13 1.21 8.65
CA SER A 179 20.76 1.30 9.17
C SER A 179 20.61 0.45 10.43
N PRO A 180 20.98 1.00 11.61
CA PRO A 180 20.98 0.25 12.87
C PRO A 180 19.61 -0.32 13.28
N TYR A 181 18.55 0.32 12.80
CA TYR A 181 17.16 -0.03 13.13
C TYR A 181 16.45 -0.85 12.05
N MET A 182 17.15 -1.29 10.97
CA MET A 182 16.50 -1.94 9.82
C MET A 182 15.62 -3.14 10.18
N PHE A 183 15.93 -3.88 11.24
CA PHE A 183 15.09 -4.98 11.71
C PHE A 183 13.93 -4.54 12.62
N ALA A 184 14.02 -3.38 13.23
CA ALA A 184 12.92 -2.76 13.98
C ALA A 184 11.96 -2.00 13.05
N GLU A 185 12.49 -1.40 12.00
CA GLU A 185 11.75 -0.69 10.95
C GLU A 185 11.41 -1.63 9.79
N SER A 186 10.75 -2.76 10.10
CA SER A 186 10.41 -3.82 9.12
C SER A 186 9.44 -3.35 8.02
N TYR A 187 8.91 -2.15 8.14
CA TYR A 187 8.08 -1.48 7.15
C TYR A 187 8.91 -0.89 6.00
N ASP A 188 10.17 -0.52 6.20
CA ASP A 188 11.07 -0.05 5.13
C ASP A 188 11.71 -1.26 4.41
N ARG A 189 10.92 -1.86 3.53
CA ARG A 189 11.30 -3.07 2.79
C ARG A 189 12.36 -2.80 1.73
N GLU A 190 12.37 -1.62 1.14
CA GLU A 190 13.41 -1.25 0.17
C GLU A 190 14.79 -1.28 0.82
N GLN A 191 14.92 -0.67 2.00
CA GLN A 191 16.16 -0.70 2.77
C GLN A 191 16.57 -2.12 3.19
N MET A 192 15.59 -2.95 3.56
CA MET A 192 15.84 -4.35 3.86
C MET A 192 16.38 -5.11 2.65
N VAL A 193 15.76 -4.96 1.48
CA VAL A 193 16.21 -5.63 0.24
C VAL A 193 17.58 -5.12 -0.18
N LYS A 194 17.88 -3.82 -0.03
CA LYS A 194 19.23 -3.26 -0.24
C LYS A 194 20.27 -3.90 0.69
N ALA A 195 19.92 -4.07 1.96
CA ALA A 195 20.86 -4.53 2.98
C ALA A 195 21.12 -6.04 2.93
N ILE A 196 20.09 -6.87 2.81
CA ILE A 196 20.20 -8.33 2.92
C ILE A 196 19.88 -9.10 1.63
N GLY A 197 19.40 -8.42 0.59
CA GLY A 197 19.02 -9.00 -0.70
C GLY A 197 17.63 -9.63 -0.71
N PRO A 198 17.01 -9.81 -1.91
CA PRO A 198 15.61 -10.19 -2.04
C PRO A 198 15.32 -11.58 -1.44
N TYR A 199 16.20 -12.56 -1.63
CA TYR A 199 15.95 -13.91 -1.10
C TYR A 199 16.04 -14.01 0.41
N ASN A 200 16.95 -13.26 1.06
CA ASN A 200 17.04 -13.23 2.52
C ASN A 200 15.90 -12.40 3.10
N TYR A 201 15.44 -11.37 2.38
CA TYR A 201 14.26 -10.61 2.75
C TYR A 201 13.03 -11.55 2.90
N HIS A 202 12.76 -12.43 1.94
CA HIS A 202 11.66 -13.39 2.05
C HIS A 202 11.82 -14.36 3.23
N LEU A 203 13.06 -14.81 3.53
CA LEU A 203 13.29 -15.64 4.70
C LEU A 203 13.03 -14.88 6.01
N TYR A 204 13.39 -13.62 6.06
CA TYR A 204 13.09 -12.72 7.17
C TYR A 204 11.57 -12.50 7.31
N ASP A 205 10.87 -12.21 6.23
CA ASP A 205 9.41 -11.99 6.21
C ASP A 205 8.65 -13.25 6.70
N ILE A 206 9.06 -14.45 6.28
CA ILE A 206 8.54 -15.72 6.82
C ILE A 206 8.74 -15.78 8.33
N GLY A 207 9.92 -15.39 8.84
CA GLY A 207 10.23 -15.38 10.27
C GLY A 207 9.32 -14.42 11.05
N ILE A 208 9.12 -13.20 10.53
CA ILE A 208 8.22 -12.19 11.12
C ILE A 208 6.77 -12.69 11.11
N ALA A 209 6.29 -13.18 9.95
CA ALA A 209 4.93 -13.68 9.82
C ALA A 209 4.61 -14.83 10.78
N ALA A 210 5.60 -15.71 11.04
CA ALA A 210 5.47 -16.82 12.00
C ALA A 210 5.44 -16.34 13.47
N GLY A 211 6.06 -15.19 13.78
CA GLY A 211 6.11 -14.63 15.14
C GLY A 211 4.85 -13.85 15.54
N LYS A 212 4.22 -13.16 14.59
CA LYS A 212 3.09 -12.25 14.83
C LYS A 212 1.86 -12.84 15.54
N PRO A 213 1.46 -14.11 15.34
CA PRO A 213 0.33 -14.70 16.07
C PRO A 213 0.52 -14.74 17.60
N PHE A 214 1.76 -14.73 18.07
CA PHE A 214 2.08 -14.76 19.52
C PHE A 214 1.91 -13.41 20.20
N SER A 215 1.94 -12.28 19.45
CA SER A 215 1.82 -10.93 20.01
C SER A 215 0.51 -10.75 20.76
N ARG A 216 -0.62 -11.22 20.23
CA ARG A 216 -1.94 -11.14 20.89
C ARG A 216 -1.97 -11.89 22.22
N THR A 217 -1.28 -13.04 22.30
CA THR A 217 -1.25 -13.87 23.51
C THR A 217 -0.37 -13.27 24.59
N LEU A 218 0.70 -12.57 24.20
CA LEU A 218 1.65 -11.96 25.12
C LEU A 218 1.24 -10.56 25.60
N ALA A 219 0.34 -9.90 24.87
CA ALA A 219 -0.11 -8.56 25.16
C ALA A 219 -0.88 -8.46 26.49
N THR A 220 -0.62 -7.40 27.22
CA THR A 220 -1.19 -7.12 28.57
C THR A 220 -1.83 -5.73 28.62
N LYS A 221 -2.67 -5.50 29.65
CA LYS A 221 -3.26 -4.16 29.90
C LYS A 221 -2.17 -3.09 30.15
N ALA A 222 -0.94 -3.48 30.56
CA ALA A 222 0.12 -2.50 30.78
C ALA A 222 0.59 -1.87 29.47
N ASP A 223 0.53 -2.60 28.35
CA ASP A 223 0.98 -2.16 27.04
C ASP A 223 0.08 -1.03 26.46
N THR A 224 -1.18 -0.96 26.87
CA THR A 224 -2.09 0.12 26.47
C THR A 224 -1.70 1.49 27.04
N LYS A 225 -1.01 1.52 28.18
CA LYS A 225 -0.74 2.78 28.90
C LYS A 225 0.21 3.70 28.16
N GLU A 226 1.18 3.17 27.45
CA GLU A 226 2.11 3.97 26.68
C GLU A 226 1.39 4.62 25.50
N THR A 227 0.58 3.86 24.78
CA THR A 227 -0.20 4.33 23.63
C THR A 227 -1.18 5.42 24.02
N ILE A 228 -1.97 5.21 25.09
CA ILE A 228 -2.92 6.21 25.60
C ILE A 228 -2.19 7.50 25.97
N ARG A 229 -1.08 7.42 26.72
CA ARG A 229 -0.31 8.61 27.09
C ARG A 229 0.22 9.36 25.87
N TYR A 230 0.64 8.65 24.85
CA TYR A 230 1.15 9.27 23.64
C TYR A 230 0.03 10.03 22.92
N ILE A 231 -1.11 9.38 22.67
CA ILE A 231 -2.27 10.00 22.01
C ILE A 231 -2.83 11.19 22.83
N ASP A 232 -2.89 11.06 24.16
CA ASP A 232 -3.36 12.14 25.03
C ASP A 232 -2.38 13.32 25.13
N SER A 233 -1.09 13.09 24.81
CA SER A 233 -0.08 14.15 24.81
C SER A 233 -0.06 14.98 23.53
N THR A 234 -0.72 14.54 22.46
CA THR A 234 -0.89 15.32 21.24
C THR A 234 -1.89 16.44 21.45
N GLU A 235 -1.48 17.66 21.10
CA GLU A 235 -2.33 18.85 21.23
C GLU A 235 -3.59 18.71 20.38
N LYS A 236 -4.73 19.00 20.99
CA LYS A 236 -6.03 18.99 20.32
C LYS A 236 -6.58 20.41 20.34
N GLU A 237 -6.48 21.10 19.21
CA GLU A 237 -7.07 22.42 19.07
C GLU A 237 -8.53 22.27 18.66
N GLU A 238 -9.39 23.10 19.25
CA GLU A 238 -10.80 23.24 18.90
C GLU A 238 -10.95 24.30 17.80
N SER A 239 -11.88 24.10 16.88
CA SER A 239 -12.31 25.12 15.91
C SER A 239 -13.78 25.50 16.15
N ASP A 240 -14.19 26.64 15.61
CA ASP A 240 -15.57 27.11 15.61
C ASP A 240 -16.54 26.25 14.79
N LEU A 241 -16.02 25.23 14.09
CA LEU A 241 -16.78 24.27 13.32
C LEU A 241 -17.23 23.03 14.12
N PHE A 242 -16.89 22.94 15.42
CA PHE A 242 -17.31 21.81 16.25
C PHE A 242 -18.83 21.70 16.32
N GLY A 243 -19.34 20.53 15.91
CA GLY A 243 -20.75 20.20 16.01
C GLY A 243 -21.67 20.89 15.00
N ILE A 244 -21.15 21.56 13.96
CA ILE A 244 -22.01 22.21 12.95
C ILE A 244 -22.89 21.22 12.16
N ALA A 245 -22.52 19.95 12.16
CA ALA A 245 -23.21 18.84 11.50
C ALA A 245 -23.90 17.88 12.48
N LYS A 246 -23.96 18.22 13.77
CA LYS A 246 -24.55 17.37 14.80
C LYS A 246 -26.00 16.98 14.46
N GLY A 247 -26.30 15.68 14.53
CA GLY A 247 -27.62 15.12 14.26
C GLY A 247 -28.00 15.02 12.77
N LYS A 248 -27.15 15.45 11.84
CA LYS A 248 -27.35 15.25 10.41
C LYS A 248 -26.92 13.82 10.00
N ASN A 249 -27.51 13.30 8.94
CA ASN A 249 -27.02 12.08 8.32
C ASN A 249 -25.57 12.29 7.82
N LEU A 250 -24.78 11.23 7.82
CA LEU A 250 -23.42 11.23 7.28
C LEU A 250 -23.34 10.27 6.10
N VAL A 251 -22.93 10.77 4.93
CA VAL A 251 -22.60 9.98 3.74
C VAL A 251 -21.10 10.10 3.51
N LEU A 252 -20.38 8.99 3.57
CA LEU A 252 -18.96 8.89 3.30
C LEU A 252 -18.74 8.10 2.02
N VAL A 253 -18.18 8.72 0.99
CA VAL A 253 -17.91 8.10 -0.31
C VAL A 253 -16.41 7.92 -0.50
N SER A 254 -15.99 6.68 -0.61
CA SER A 254 -14.65 6.27 -1.00
C SER A 254 -14.57 6.25 -2.52
N MET A 255 -13.89 7.21 -3.11
CA MET A 255 -13.66 7.33 -4.56
C MET A 255 -12.49 6.44 -4.95
N GLU A 256 -12.79 5.34 -5.62
CA GLU A 256 -11.80 4.31 -5.98
C GLU A 256 -10.63 4.91 -6.78
N SER A 257 -9.41 4.72 -6.28
CA SER A 257 -8.17 5.07 -6.99
C SER A 257 -8.08 6.54 -7.45
N THR A 258 -8.81 7.48 -6.82
CA THR A 258 -8.91 8.86 -7.30
C THR A 258 -7.86 9.76 -6.68
N GLN A 259 -6.95 10.26 -7.52
CA GLN A 259 -5.86 11.17 -7.14
C GLN A 259 -6.27 12.64 -7.30
N ASN A 260 -5.73 13.49 -6.43
CA ASN A 260 -6.11 14.91 -6.39
C ASN A 260 -5.76 15.69 -7.66
N PHE A 261 -4.82 15.24 -8.47
CA PHE A 261 -4.40 15.96 -9.68
C PHE A 261 -5.50 16.08 -10.74
N VAL A 262 -6.56 15.27 -10.70
CA VAL A 262 -7.67 15.34 -11.67
C VAL A 262 -8.59 16.54 -11.43
N ILE A 263 -8.58 17.09 -10.20
CA ILE A 263 -9.40 18.26 -9.83
C ILE A 263 -8.94 19.48 -10.62
N GLY A 264 -9.88 20.11 -11.34
CA GLY A 264 -9.61 21.27 -12.18
C GLY A 264 -8.89 20.97 -13.51
N GLN A 265 -8.52 19.71 -13.79
CA GLN A 265 -7.83 19.34 -15.02
C GLN A 265 -8.77 19.14 -16.21
N LYS A 266 -8.20 19.29 -17.41
CA LYS A 266 -8.93 19.18 -18.68
C LYS A 266 -8.18 18.27 -19.65
N VAL A 267 -8.94 17.48 -20.39
CA VAL A 267 -8.47 16.70 -21.54
C VAL A 267 -9.24 17.18 -22.78
N ASN A 268 -8.54 17.57 -23.83
CA ASN A 268 -9.13 18.12 -25.07
C ASN A 268 -10.13 19.28 -24.83
N GLY A 269 -9.85 20.10 -23.81
CA GLY A 269 -10.69 21.25 -23.42
C GLY A 269 -11.93 20.91 -22.58
N LYS A 270 -12.19 19.63 -22.29
CA LYS A 270 -13.27 19.19 -21.40
C LYS A 270 -12.71 18.89 -20.01
N GLU A 271 -13.43 19.26 -18.97
CA GLU A 271 -13.05 18.98 -17.57
C GLU A 271 -13.17 17.48 -17.27
N ILE A 272 -12.20 16.94 -16.51
CA ILE A 272 -12.24 15.55 -16.05
C ILE A 272 -13.31 15.41 -14.96
N THR A 273 -13.40 16.37 -14.03
CA THR A 273 -14.28 16.32 -12.86
C THR A 273 -15.18 17.57 -12.79
N PRO A 274 -16.05 17.83 -13.79
CA PRO A 274 -16.85 19.05 -13.82
C PRO A 274 -17.80 19.19 -12.65
N PHE A 275 -18.36 18.08 -12.13
CA PHE A 275 -19.26 18.14 -10.99
C PHE A 275 -18.50 18.40 -9.68
N LEU A 276 -17.44 17.67 -9.42
CA LEU A 276 -16.61 17.89 -8.22
C LEU A 276 -15.99 19.28 -8.21
N ASN A 277 -15.56 19.80 -9.37
CA ASN A 277 -15.04 21.17 -9.48
C ASN A 277 -16.10 22.21 -9.06
N SER A 278 -17.36 22.00 -9.45
CA SER A 278 -18.46 22.87 -9.02
C SER A 278 -18.82 22.68 -7.54
N LEU A 279 -18.82 21.43 -7.05
CA LEU A 279 -19.16 21.11 -5.66
C LEU A 279 -18.17 21.74 -4.66
N ILE A 280 -16.90 21.80 -5.04
CA ILE A 280 -15.82 22.39 -4.22
C ILE A 280 -16.10 23.87 -3.91
N GLU A 281 -16.76 24.61 -4.79
CA GLU A 281 -17.07 26.03 -4.57
C GLU A 281 -17.93 26.25 -3.32
N ASP A 282 -18.79 25.28 -2.97
CA ASP A 282 -19.70 25.30 -1.81
C ASP A 282 -19.32 24.25 -0.74
N SER A 283 -18.05 23.84 -0.67
CA SER A 283 -17.58 22.76 0.21
C SER A 283 -16.26 23.11 0.91
N PHE A 284 -15.94 22.40 1.98
CA PHE A 284 -14.59 22.38 2.52
C PHE A 284 -13.74 21.45 1.62
N TYR A 285 -12.82 22.01 0.86
CA TYR A 285 -11.89 21.26 0.04
C TYR A 285 -10.48 21.28 0.63
N PHE A 286 -9.95 20.10 0.96
CA PHE A 286 -8.62 19.96 1.52
C PHE A 286 -7.65 19.57 0.40
N SER A 287 -6.78 20.51 0.02
CA SER A 287 -5.94 20.41 -1.16
C SER A 287 -4.63 19.64 -0.98
N GLN A 288 -4.27 19.26 0.26
CA GLN A 288 -3.00 18.63 0.60
C GLN A 288 -3.16 17.37 1.48
N ILE A 289 -4.06 16.47 1.08
CA ILE A 289 -4.26 15.18 1.72
C ILE A 289 -3.51 14.11 0.95
N TYR A 290 -2.81 13.23 1.66
CA TYR A 290 -1.96 12.19 1.07
C TYR A 290 -2.50 10.79 1.36
N ASP A 291 -2.39 9.92 0.34
CA ASP A 291 -2.55 8.48 0.48
C ASP A 291 -1.51 7.92 1.45
N GLN A 292 -1.96 7.19 2.47
CA GLN A 292 -1.11 6.55 3.48
C GLN A 292 -1.28 5.02 3.48
N THR A 293 -1.92 4.47 2.46
CA THR A 293 -2.16 3.03 2.34
C THR A 293 -0.86 2.24 2.17
N ALA A 294 -0.93 0.96 2.49
CA ALA A 294 0.12 0.00 2.24
C ALA A 294 -0.34 -1.06 1.23
N GLN A 295 -0.16 -2.33 1.55
CA GLN A 295 -0.49 -3.45 0.66
C GLN A 295 -1.98 -3.77 0.60
N GLY A 296 -2.78 -3.27 1.53
CA GLY A 296 -4.23 -3.48 1.58
C GLY A 296 -5.03 -2.49 0.73
N LYS A 297 -4.42 -1.40 0.20
CA LYS A 297 -5.04 -0.40 -0.66
C LYS A 297 -6.39 0.07 -0.10
N THR A 298 -7.51 -0.08 -0.86
CA THR A 298 -8.84 0.32 -0.40
C THR A 298 -9.16 -0.15 1.02
N SER A 299 -8.80 -1.40 1.39
CA SER A 299 -9.05 -1.91 2.74
C SER A 299 -8.19 -1.24 3.82
N ASP A 300 -7.03 -0.69 3.48
CA ASP A 300 -6.20 0.07 4.40
C ASP A 300 -6.75 1.48 4.60
N SER A 301 -7.22 2.11 3.53
CA SER A 301 -7.93 3.38 3.56
C SER A 301 -9.21 3.27 4.42
N GLU A 302 -10.04 2.25 4.16
CA GLU A 302 -11.20 1.94 4.99
C GLU A 302 -10.82 1.81 6.48
N PHE A 303 -9.74 1.08 6.75
CA PHE A 303 -9.25 0.87 8.11
C PHE A 303 -8.82 2.17 8.81
N MET A 304 -8.05 3.02 8.10
CA MET A 304 -7.59 4.31 8.65
C MET A 304 -8.74 5.26 8.95
N VAL A 305 -9.67 5.39 8.01
CA VAL A 305 -10.81 6.30 8.15
C VAL A 305 -11.79 5.84 9.23
N ASP A 306 -11.92 4.52 9.46
CA ASP A 306 -12.74 4.01 10.57
C ASP A 306 -12.05 4.10 11.93
N ASN A 307 -10.73 3.78 12.00
CA ASN A 307 -10.07 3.57 13.29
C ASN A 307 -9.10 4.69 13.69
N GLY A 308 -8.65 5.55 12.78
CA GLY A 308 -7.61 6.53 13.03
C GLY A 308 -6.27 5.90 13.44
N LEU A 309 -6.00 4.70 12.92
CA LEU A 309 -4.78 3.92 13.14
C LEU A 309 -4.10 3.66 11.79
N TYR A 310 -2.77 3.63 11.77
CA TYR A 310 -2.05 3.19 10.57
C TYR A 310 -2.30 1.70 10.32
N PRO A 311 -2.55 1.28 9.08
CA PRO A 311 -2.79 -0.12 8.75
C PRO A 311 -1.51 -0.95 8.93
N LEU A 312 -1.61 -2.27 8.87
CA LEU A 312 -0.43 -3.14 8.90
C LEU A 312 0.46 -2.89 7.68
N ALA A 313 1.78 -2.87 7.87
CA ALA A 313 2.72 -2.70 6.78
C ALA A 313 2.66 -3.83 5.74
N SER A 314 2.34 -5.05 6.16
CA SER A 314 2.34 -6.25 5.32
C SER A 314 0.95 -6.84 5.22
N GLY A 315 0.44 -6.98 4.01
CA GLY A 315 -0.92 -7.45 3.74
C GLY A 315 -1.99 -6.47 4.24
N SER A 316 -3.24 -6.89 4.26
CA SER A 316 -4.37 -6.09 4.74
C SER A 316 -4.72 -6.40 6.19
N THR A 317 -5.00 -5.37 6.98
CA THR A 317 -5.51 -5.49 8.36
C THR A 317 -6.86 -6.22 8.36
N PHE A 318 -7.74 -5.95 7.40
CA PHE A 318 -9.03 -6.58 7.23
C PHE A 318 -8.94 -8.11 7.12
N VAL A 319 -7.92 -8.61 6.41
CA VAL A 319 -7.71 -10.05 6.22
C VAL A 319 -7.04 -10.69 7.43
N GLN A 320 -6.08 -10.00 8.05
CA GLN A 320 -5.24 -10.58 9.08
C GLN A 320 -5.82 -10.50 10.48
N ARG A 321 -6.66 -9.47 10.77
CA ARG A 321 -7.13 -9.15 12.12
C ARG A 321 -8.63 -8.81 12.20
N PRO A 322 -9.52 -9.53 11.50
CA PRO A 322 -10.96 -9.25 11.54
C PRO A 322 -11.59 -9.57 12.90
N GLU A 323 -10.89 -10.32 13.76
CA GLU A 323 -11.38 -10.74 15.09
C GLU A 323 -10.87 -9.88 16.24
N ASN A 324 -10.18 -8.77 15.92
CA ASN A 324 -9.74 -7.83 16.94
C ASN A 324 -10.91 -6.94 17.40
N THR A 325 -10.74 -6.37 18.58
CA THR A 325 -11.61 -5.32 19.09
C THR A 325 -11.20 -3.98 18.48
N TYR A 326 -12.16 -3.28 17.89
CA TYR A 326 -11.95 -1.97 17.30
C TYR A 326 -12.84 -0.92 17.95
N ARG A 327 -12.45 0.36 17.80
CA ARG A 327 -13.26 1.49 18.20
C ARG A 327 -13.44 2.40 16.99
N ALA A 328 -14.25 1.91 16.07
CA ALA A 328 -14.45 2.50 14.75
C ALA A 328 -15.35 3.74 14.80
N LEU A 329 -15.36 4.50 13.69
CA LEU A 329 -16.25 5.65 13.50
C LEU A 329 -17.73 5.25 13.68
N SER A 330 -18.12 4.10 13.16
CA SER A 330 -19.45 3.50 13.32
C SER A 330 -19.84 3.33 14.80
N HIS A 331 -18.96 2.72 15.62
CA HIS A 331 -19.19 2.57 17.06
C HIS A 331 -19.40 3.92 17.77
N LEU A 332 -18.59 4.94 17.42
CA LEU A 332 -18.67 6.24 18.08
C LEU A 332 -19.94 7.00 17.72
N LEU A 333 -20.40 6.88 16.48
CA LEU A 333 -21.63 7.49 16.00
C LEU A 333 -22.87 6.81 16.61
N ASP A 334 -22.88 5.48 16.69
CA ASP A 334 -23.96 4.72 17.32
C ASP A 334 -24.02 4.99 18.83
N GLU A 335 -22.91 4.81 19.57
CA GLU A 335 -22.85 4.95 21.02
C GLU A 335 -23.21 6.35 21.55
N GLN A 336 -22.86 7.41 20.80
CA GLN A 336 -23.00 8.80 21.29
C GLN A 336 -24.22 9.53 20.72
N GLU A 337 -24.69 9.16 19.53
CA GLU A 337 -25.74 9.89 18.82
C GLU A 337 -26.79 8.95 18.17
N ASP A 338 -26.84 7.66 18.53
CA ASP A 338 -27.80 6.66 18.06
C ASP A 338 -27.91 6.51 16.51
N TYR A 339 -26.76 6.60 15.79
CA TYR A 339 -26.73 6.46 14.32
C TYR A 339 -26.94 5.02 13.90
N TYR A 340 -27.83 4.82 12.92
CA TYR A 340 -27.86 3.57 12.17
C TYR A 340 -26.73 3.54 11.14
N THR A 341 -25.95 2.46 11.10
CA THR A 341 -24.70 2.41 10.34
C THR A 341 -24.77 1.38 9.21
N ALA A 342 -24.51 1.83 7.96
CA ALA A 342 -24.61 0.98 6.79
C ALA A 342 -23.42 1.14 5.85
N VAL A 343 -22.99 0.04 5.23
CA VAL A 343 -21.97 0.03 4.17
C VAL A 343 -22.60 -0.46 2.87
N PHE A 344 -22.23 0.16 1.76
CA PHE A 344 -22.68 -0.15 0.41
C PHE A 344 -21.46 -0.43 -0.49
N HIS A 345 -21.43 -1.58 -1.17
CA HIS A 345 -20.35 -1.93 -2.09
C HIS A 345 -20.81 -2.91 -3.17
N GLY A 346 -20.58 -2.56 -4.41
CA GLY A 346 -21.03 -3.32 -5.58
C GLY A 346 -20.27 -4.63 -5.86
N ASN A 347 -19.41 -5.10 -4.97
CA ASN A 347 -18.61 -6.33 -5.09
C ASN A 347 -19.02 -7.40 -4.07
N ASP A 348 -18.41 -8.59 -4.19
CA ASP A 348 -18.61 -9.71 -3.26
C ASP A 348 -18.19 -9.33 -1.84
N LYS A 349 -19.06 -9.65 -0.86
CA LYS A 349 -18.83 -9.31 0.55
C LYS A 349 -17.59 -9.95 1.17
N THR A 350 -17.11 -11.05 0.59
CA THR A 350 -15.91 -11.75 1.09
C THR A 350 -14.61 -11.16 0.56
N PHE A 351 -14.70 -10.29 -0.45
CA PHE A 351 -13.52 -9.59 -0.97
C PHE A 351 -12.94 -8.70 0.13
N TRP A 352 -11.63 -8.78 0.35
CA TRP A 352 -10.94 -8.21 1.51
C TRP A 352 -11.47 -8.68 2.87
N ASN A 353 -12.26 -9.78 2.93
CA ASN A 353 -12.85 -10.29 4.18
C ASN A 353 -13.77 -9.26 4.88
N ARG A 354 -14.41 -8.40 4.08
CA ARG A 354 -15.26 -7.29 4.56
C ARG A 354 -16.45 -7.76 5.38
N ASP A 355 -17.03 -8.93 5.03
CA ASP A 355 -18.12 -9.54 5.77
C ASP A 355 -17.84 -9.68 7.27
N LYS A 356 -16.63 -10.09 7.63
CA LYS A 356 -16.19 -10.23 9.02
C LYS A 356 -15.69 -8.92 9.62
N MET A 357 -14.99 -8.13 8.82
CA MET A 357 -14.40 -6.90 9.32
C MET A 357 -15.47 -5.85 9.65
N TYR A 358 -16.50 -5.69 8.83
CA TYR A 358 -17.58 -4.74 9.14
C TYR A 358 -18.41 -5.16 10.36
N GLU A 359 -18.52 -6.47 10.64
CA GLU A 359 -19.07 -6.94 11.92
C GLU A 359 -18.21 -6.49 13.10
N ALA A 360 -16.88 -6.62 12.99
CA ALA A 360 -15.94 -6.18 14.03
C ALA A 360 -15.86 -4.64 14.17
N LEU A 361 -16.13 -3.90 13.09
CA LEU A 361 -16.22 -2.44 13.09
C LEU A 361 -17.60 -1.92 13.55
N GLY A 362 -18.57 -2.81 13.83
CA GLY A 362 -19.86 -2.45 14.40
C GLY A 362 -20.86 -1.84 13.43
N TYR A 363 -20.77 -2.15 12.13
CA TYR A 363 -21.81 -1.73 11.19
C TYR A 363 -23.06 -2.60 11.30
N ASP A 364 -24.24 -1.97 11.34
CA ASP A 364 -25.53 -2.66 11.43
C ASP A 364 -25.86 -3.44 10.16
N ARG A 365 -25.48 -2.90 9.00
CA ARG A 365 -25.79 -3.52 7.71
C ARG A 365 -24.69 -3.34 6.68
N PHE A 366 -24.41 -4.41 5.92
CA PHE A 366 -23.58 -4.39 4.74
C PHE A 366 -24.37 -4.83 3.51
N PHE A 367 -24.61 -3.90 2.57
CA PHE A 367 -25.20 -4.15 1.25
C PHE A 367 -24.06 -4.44 0.27
N SER A 368 -24.01 -5.69 -0.20
CA SER A 368 -22.97 -6.20 -1.10
C SER A 368 -23.53 -6.53 -2.47
N LYS A 369 -22.74 -7.05 -3.38
CA LYS A 369 -23.15 -7.45 -4.73
C LYS A 369 -24.44 -8.27 -4.76
N ALA A 370 -24.73 -9.04 -3.71
CA ALA A 370 -25.91 -9.90 -3.63
C ALA A 370 -27.24 -9.13 -3.53
N GLU A 371 -27.19 -7.87 -3.10
CA GLU A 371 -28.34 -6.98 -2.98
C GLU A 371 -28.63 -6.19 -4.27
N TYR A 372 -27.76 -6.27 -5.29
CA TYR A 372 -27.85 -5.51 -6.54
C TYR A 372 -28.20 -6.40 -7.73
N GLU A 373 -28.92 -5.85 -8.70
CA GLU A 373 -29.08 -6.46 -10.01
C GLU A 373 -27.83 -6.18 -10.87
N VAL A 374 -26.97 -7.19 -11.00
CA VAL A 374 -25.73 -7.12 -11.74
C VAL A 374 -25.83 -7.91 -13.03
N THR A 375 -25.63 -7.24 -14.17
CA THR A 375 -25.66 -7.79 -15.53
C THR A 375 -24.33 -7.54 -16.23
N ASP A 376 -24.11 -8.16 -17.38
CA ASP A 376 -22.90 -7.92 -18.16
C ASP A 376 -22.80 -6.44 -18.63
N ASP A 377 -23.93 -5.79 -18.93
CA ASP A 377 -23.95 -4.39 -19.42
C ASP A 377 -23.68 -3.37 -18.30
N ASN A 378 -24.08 -3.66 -17.06
CA ASN A 378 -23.93 -2.73 -15.93
C ASN A 378 -22.79 -3.08 -14.99
N SER A 379 -21.88 -3.98 -15.39
CA SER A 379 -20.74 -4.39 -14.59
C SER A 379 -19.41 -4.18 -15.28
N VAL A 380 -18.37 -3.95 -14.50
CA VAL A 380 -16.98 -3.83 -14.97
C VAL A 380 -16.04 -4.44 -13.92
N ASN A 381 -14.96 -5.06 -14.38
CA ASN A 381 -13.93 -5.68 -13.51
C ASN A 381 -14.51 -6.62 -12.45
N TYR A 382 -14.79 -6.08 -11.24
CA TYR A 382 -15.11 -6.87 -10.04
C TYR A 382 -16.60 -6.83 -9.66
N GLY A 383 -17.39 -5.91 -10.23
CA GLY A 383 -18.77 -5.74 -9.82
C GLY A 383 -19.56 -4.73 -10.64
N ILE A 384 -20.62 -4.18 -10.05
CA ILE A 384 -21.50 -3.23 -10.71
C ILE A 384 -20.81 -1.86 -10.87
N LYS A 385 -21.04 -1.19 -12.02
CA LYS A 385 -20.57 0.17 -12.31
C LYS A 385 -21.21 1.17 -11.34
N ASP A 386 -20.53 2.29 -11.03
CA ASP A 386 -20.91 3.21 -9.96
C ASP A 386 -22.25 3.93 -10.20
N ILE A 387 -22.60 4.28 -11.44
CA ILE A 387 -23.90 4.92 -11.74
C ILE A 387 -25.07 3.99 -11.36
N PRO A 388 -25.20 2.77 -11.90
CA PRO A 388 -26.26 1.85 -11.49
C PRO A 388 -26.14 1.38 -10.03
N PHE A 389 -24.93 1.34 -9.46
CA PHE A 389 -24.70 1.06 -8.05
C PHE A 389 -25.39 2.10 -7.15
N PHE A 390 -25.15 3.40 -7.37
CA PHE A 390 -25.78 4.46 -6.60
C PHE A 390 -27.30 4.49 -6.81
N GLN A 391 -27.77 4.35 -8.06
CA GLN A 391 -29.20 4.32 -8.35
C GLN A 391 -29.94 3.24 -7.57
N GLN A 392 -29.40 2.01 -7.56
CA GLN A 392 -30.01 0.90 -6.82
C GLN A 392 -29.85 1.04 -5.30
N SER A 393 -28.75 1.65 -4.85
CA SER A 393 -28.53 1.90 -3.42
C SER A 393 -29.53 2.86 -2.81
N MET A 394 -30.05 3.81 -3.59
CA MET A 394 -31.01 4.81 -3.09
C MET A 394 -32.32 4.21 -2.60
N ASP A 395 -32.73 3.06 -3.11
CA ASP A 395 -33.92 2.35 -2.60
C ASP A 395 -33.71 1.84 -1.17
N TYR A 396 -32.47 1.45 -0.83
CA TYR A 396 -32.10 1.04 0.52
C TYR A 396 -31.88 2.23 1.45
N VAL A 397 -31.25 3.31 0.95
CA VAL A 397 -30.95 4.52 1.72
C VAL A 397 -32.24 5.19 2.21
N GLU A 398 -33.29 5.22 1.39
CA GLU A 398 -34.58 5.81 1.76
C GLU A 398 -35.23 5.13 2.98
N ASP A 399 -34.96 3.83 3.16
CA ASP A 399 -35.50 3.01 4.22
C ASP A 399 -34.61 2.98 5.50
N LEU A 400 -33.44 3.63 5.50
CA LEU A 400 -32.57 3.66 6.68
C LEU A 400 -33.18 4.50 7.82
N PRO A 401 -33.11 4.02 9.07
CA PRO A 401 -33.40 4.86 10.24
C PRO A 401 -32.50 6.09 10.27
N GLN A 402 -33.05 7.25 10.61
CA GLN A 402 -32.29 8.49 10.74
C GLN A 402 -32.09 8.86 12.23
N PRO A 403 -30.93 9.44 12.60
CA PRO A 403 -29.80 9.73 11.71
C PRO A 403 -29.06 8.45 11.28
N PHE A 404 -28.49 8.45 10.07
CA PHE A 404 -27.70 7.34 9.58
C PHE A 404 -26.28 7.76 9.21
N TYR A 405 -25.36 6.79 9.28
CA TYR A 405 -24.06 6.83 8.65
C TYR A 405 -24.02 5.80 7.51
N ALA A 406 -23.98 6.28 6.28
CA ALA A 406 -23.89 5.45 5.09
C ALA A 406 -22.53 5.60 4.41
N ARG A 407 -21.77 4.49 4.34
CA ARG A 407 -20.49 4.43 3.65
C ARG A 407 -20.66 3.78 2.30
N PHE A 408 -20.19 4.44 1.24
CA PHE A 408 -20.20 3.93 -0.13
C PHE A 408 -18.77 3.70 -0.60
N LEU A 409 -18.52 2.52 -1.20
CA LEU A 409 -17.24 2.20 -1.83
C LEU A 409 -17.47 2.08 -3.33
N MET A 410 -16.93 3.00 -4.08
CA MET A 410 -16.95 3.02 -5.53
C MET A 410 -16.04 1.94 -6.11
N LEU A 411 -16.13 1.65 -7.41
CA LEU A 411 -15.44 0.52 -8.02
C LEU A 411 -15.00 0.75 -9.46
N THR A 412 -15.68 1.58 -10.23
CA THR A 412 -15.50 1.66 -11.68
C THR A 412 -14.09 2.15 -12.06
N ASN A 413 -13.52 3.07 -11.28
CA ASN A 413 -12.19 3.62 -11.52
C ASN A 413 -11.05 2.70 -11.01
N HIS A 414 -11.25 1.38 -11.05
CA HIS A 414 -10.23 0.40 -10.64
C HIS A 414 -9.27 0.06 -11.79
N PHE A 415 -7.96 -0.04 -11.46
CA PHE A 415 -6.92 -0.44 -12.41
C PHE A 415 -7.28 -1.76 -13.14
N PRO A 416 -7.10 -1.88 -14.46
CA PRO A 416 -6.42 -0.97 -15.38
C PRO A 416 -7.31 0.05 -16.10
N PHE A 417 -8.38 0.54 -15.45
CA PHE A 417 -9.26 1.62 -15.90
C PHE A 417 -10.00 1.30 -17.19
N LEU A 418 -10.61 0.12 -17.22
CA LEU A 418 -11.41 -0.32 -18.37
C LEU A 418 -12.83 0.23 -18.24
N LEU A 419 -13.34 0.83 -19.32
CA LEU A 419 -14.69 1.33 -19.41
C LEU A 419 -15.21 1.16 -20.84
N ASP A 420 -16.48 0.76 -20.98
CA ASP A 420 -17.10 0.63 -22.30
C ASP A 420 -17.22 1.99 -22.99
N GLU A 421 -17.07 2.03 -24.32
CA GLU A 421 -17.09 3.29 -25.08
C GLU A 421 -18.38 4.09 -24.86
N GLU A 422 -19.51 3.42 -24.65
CA GLU A 422 -20.82 4.04 -24.42
C GLU A 422 -20.93 4.76 -23.06
N ASP A 423 -20.09 4.40 -22.10
CA ASP A 423 -20.03 4.99 -20.77
C ASP A 423 -18.98 6.12 -20.67
N GLN A 424 -18.20 6.35 -21.71
CA GLN A 424 -17.17 7.39 -21.73
C GLN A 424 -17.77 8.77 -22.00
N PHE A 425 -17.77 9.65 -21.03
CA PHE A 425 -18.25 11.04 -21.17
C PHE A 425 -17.20 11.99 -21.78
N ILE A 426 -15.93 11.60 -21.78
CA ILE A 426 -14.81 12.29 -22.44
C ILE A 426 -13.95 11.29 -23.20
N GLU A 427 -13.19 11.77 -24.16
CA GLU A 427 -12.17 10.98 -24.86
C GLU A 427 -11.00 10.65 -23.93
N GLU A 428 -10.31 9.55 -24.21
CA GLU A 428 -9.04 9.21 -23.56
C GLU A 428 -8.02 10.34 -23.75
N ALA A 429 -7.08 10.47 -22.80
CA ALA A 429 -5.93 11.35 -22.98
C ALA A 429 -4.99 10.79 -24.06
N ASP A 430 -4.02 11.60 -24.48
CA ASP A 430 -3.01 11.23 -25.48
C ASP A 430 -1.62 11.40 -24.88
N THR A 431 -1.27 10.49 -23.96
CA THR A 431 0.05 10.42 -23.33
C THR A 431 0.77 9.13 -23.77
N SER A 432 2.05 9.00 -23.43
CA SER A 432 2.83 7.79 -23.70
C SER A 432 2.31 6.54 -22.97
N GLU A 433 1.47 6.71 -21.93
CA GLU A 433 0.99 5.63 -21.06
C GLU A 433 -0.51 5.38 -21.22
N GLY A 434 -0.89 4.28 -21.89
CA GLY A 434 -2.29 3.93 -22.14
C GLY A 434 -3.13 3.77 -20.86
N VAL A 435 -2.51 3.42 -19.74
CA VAL A 435 -3.16 3.36 -18.42
C VAL A 435 -3.64 4.75 -18.00
N VAL A 436 -2.81 5.77 -18.15
CA VAL A 436 -3.16 7.17 -17.83
C VAL A 436 -4.24 7.70 -18.79
N ASN A 437 -4.19 7.30 -20.06
CA ASN A 437 -5.17 7.72 -21.06
C ASN A 437 -6.58 7.22 -20.72
N ARG A 438 -6.71 5.96 -20.26
CA ARG A 438 -7.98 5.38 -19.79
C ARG A 438 -8.43 5.93 -18.44
N TYR A 439 -7.50 6.23 -17.52
CA TYR A 439 -7.79 6.73 -16.18
C TYR A 439 -8.70 7.96 -16.18
N VAL A 440 -8.48 8.89 -17.08
CA VAL A 440 -9.29 10.12 -17.15
C VAL A 440 -10.75 9.84 -17.53
N THR A 441 -11.03 8.79 -18.32
CA THR A 441 -12.39 8.42 -18.70
C THR A 441 -13.15 7.77 -17.54
N THR A 442 -12.49 6.90 -16.76
CA THR A 442 -13.10 6.27 -15.60
C THR A 442 -13.32 7.25 -14.45
N VAL A 443 -12.39 8.19 -14.21
CA VAL A 443 -12.59 9.30 -13.25
C VAL A 443 -13.76 10.20 -13.69
N ARG A 444 -13.89 10.49 -14.98
CA ARG A 444 -15.05 11.29 -15.47
C ARG A 444 -16.38 10.55 -15.27
N TYR A 445 -16.39 9.23 -15.41
CA TYR A 445 -17.57 8.41 -15.11
C TYR A 445 -17.91 8.44 -13.60
N GLU A 446 -16.90 8.36 -12.75
CA GLU A 446 -17.05 8.49 -11.30
C GLU A 446 -17.62 9.84 -10.90
N ASP A 447 -17.15 10.95 -11.48
CA ASP A 447 -17.68 12.31 -11.28
C ASP A 447 -19.19 12.40 -11.64
N GLU A 448 -19.62 11.77 -12.74
CA GLU A 448 -21.04 11.72 -13.13
C GLU A 448 -21.85 10.85 -12.16
N ALA A 449 -21.28 9.75 -11.65
CA ALA A 449 -21.94 8.90 -10.66
C ALA A 449 -22.19 9.67 -9.35
N ILE A 450 -21.21 10.44 -8.88
CA ILE A 450 -21.33 11.28 -7.67
C ILE A 450 -22.38 12.38 -7.87
N LYS A 451 -22.42 13.01 -9.06
CA LYS A 451 -23.46 13.97 -9.40
C LYS A 451 -24.85 13.35 -9.28
N ASN A 452 -25.04 12.15 -9.85
CA ASN A 452 -26.32 11.44 -9.80
C ASN A 452 -26.70 11.10 -8.36
N LEU A 453 -25.76 10.66 -7.53
CA LEU A 453 -25.98 10.41 -6.09
C LEU A 453 -26.53 11.67 -5.39
N ILE A 454 -25.89 12.82 -5.56
CA ILE A 454 -26.35 14.08 -4.96
C ILE A 454 -27.73 14.49 -5.48
N GLU A 455 -27.98 14.34 -6.77
CA GLU A 455 -29.29 14.63 -7.35
C GLU A 455 -30.40 13.71 -6.80
N ASP A 456 -30.09 12.44 -6.56
CA ASP A 456 -31.04 11.48 -6.01
C ASP A 456 -31.32 11.77 -4.52
N PHE A 457 -30.31 12.15 -3.72
CA PHE A 457 -30.53 12.66 -2.36
C PHE A 457 -31.45 13.90 -2.35
N LYS A 458 -31.28 14.82 -3.30
CA LYS A 458 -32.18 15.98 -3.46
C LYS A 458 -33.60 15.57 -3.82
N LYS A 459 -33.79 14.63 -4.76
CA LYS A 459 -35.12 14.11 -5.15
C LYS A 459 -35.84 13.41 -4.00
N LYS A 460 -35.10 12.70 -3.14
CA LYS A 460 -35.63 11.99 -1.96
C LYS A 460 -35.84 12.91 -0.76
N GLY A 461 -35.42 14.18 -0.82
CA GLY A 461 -35.56 15.15 0.26
C GLY A 461 -34.64 14.90 1.46
N LEU A 462 -33.55 14.16 1.24
CA LEU A 462 -32.55 13.83 2.26
C LEU A 462 -31.33 14.76 2.25
N TYR A 463 -31.17 15.53 1.17
CA TYR A 463 -29.96 16.32 0.91
C TYR A 463 -29.66 17.35 2.02
N ASP A 464 -30.65 18.16 2.42
CA ASP A 464 -30.43 19.28 3.35
C ASP A 464 -30.04 18.79 4.77
N ASP A 465 -30.42 17.56 5.13
CA ASP A 465 -30.13 16.95 6.42
C ASP A 465 -28.96 15.95 6.35
N THR A 466 -28.15 15.99 5.30
CA THR A 466 -27.01 15.07 5.11
C THR A 466 -25.72 15.84 4.89
N VAL A 467 -24.65 15.40 5.58
CA VAL A 467 -23.27 15.80 5.27
C VAL A 467 -22.64 14.77 4.37
N PHE A 468 -21.99 15.23 3.30
CA PHE A 468 -21.31 14.37 2.34
C PHE A 468 -19.80 14.54 2.46
N VAL A 469 -19.08 13.44 2.57
CA VAL A 469 -17.62 13.38 2.58
C VAL A 469 -17.17 12.53 1.40
N PHE A 470 -16.46 13.14 0.46
CA PHE A 470 -15.86 12.48 -0.70
C PHE A 470 -14.35 12.48 -0.52
N TYR A 471 -13.72 11.32 -0.62
CA TYR A 471 -12.26 11.23 -0.53
C TYR A 471 -11.73 10.15 -1.47
N GLY A 472 -10.56 10.40 -2.09
CA GLY A 472 -9.84 9.37 -2.83
C GLY A 472 -9.21 8.38 -1.85
N ASP A 473 -9.36 7.08 -2.10
CA ASP A 473 -8.93 6.04 -1.17
C ASP A 473 -7.46 5.63 -1.31
N HIS A 474 -6.87 5.81 -2.48
CA HIS A 474 -5.43 5.64 -2.73
C HIS A 474 -5.06 6.13 -4.14
N TYR A 475 -3.75 6.07 -4.46
CA TYR A 475 -3.32 6.39 -5.82
C TYR A 475 -3.85 5.37 -6.84
N GLY A 476 -4.24 5.87 -8.04
CA GLY A 476 -4.61 5.05 -9.19
C GLY A 476 -3.43 4.80 -10.13
N ILE A 477 -2.65 5.84 -10.38
CA ILE A 477 -1.48 5.78 -11.25
C ILE A 477 -0.25 5.42 -10.41
N SER A 478 0.25 4.21 -10.58
CA SER A 478 1.46 3.75 -9.90
C SER A 478 2.72 4.36 -10.53
N GLU A 479 3.83 4.36 -9.79
CA GLU A 479 5.12 4.93 -10.18
C GLU A 479 5.58 4.50 -11.59
N LYS A 480 5.25 3.27 -12.00
CA LYS A 480 5.53 2.76 -13.34
C LYS A 480 4.94 3.62 -14.47
N TYR A 481 3.79 4.25 -14.24
CA TYR A 481 3.01 4.99 -15.24
C TYR A 481 3.01 6.50 -15.00
N GLU A 482 3.71 7.01 -13.98
CA GLU A 482 3.74 8.43 -13.62
C GLU A 482 4.29 9.34 -14.73
N THR A 483 5.14 8.80 -15.64
CA THR A 483 5.59 9.53 -16.83
C THR A 483 4.39 10.08 -17.65
N GLY A 484 3.36 9.26 -17.87
CA GLY A 484 2.15 9.71 -18.54
C GLY A 484 1.35 10.76 -17.74
N ALA A 485 1.36 10.65 -16.40
CA ALA A 485 0.73 11.67 -15.56
C ALA A 485 1.50 13.00 -15.63
N PHE A 486 2.83 12.98 -15.65
CA PHE A 486 3.64 14.19 -15.84
C PHE A 486 3.44 14.80 -17.22
N GLU A 487 3.31 14.00 -18.28
CA GLU A 487 2.95 14.46 -19.62
C GLU A 487 1.58 15.16 -19.63
N LEU A 488 0.57 14.53 -19.02
CA LEU A 488 -0.80 15.08 -18.91
C LEU A 488 -0.82 16.42 -18.17
N LEU A 489 -0.03 16.54 -17.11
CA LEU A 489 0.00 17.72 -16.25
C LEU A 489 1.01 18.79 -16.71
N GLY A 490 1.87 18.49 -17.69
CA GLY A 490 2.99 19.36 -18.07
C GLY A 490 3.99 19.59 -16.92
N MET A 491 4.18 18.60 -16.07
CA MET A 491 5.06 18.67 -14.89
C MET A 491 6.42 18.01 -15.18
N GLU A 492 7.46 18.51 -14.51
CA GLU A 492 8.78 17.89 -14.55
C GLU A 492 8.83 16.66 -13.65
N ASP A 493 9.65 15.68 -14.03
CA ASP A 493 9.94 14.48 -13.24
C ASP A 493 10.91 14.84 -12.10
N THR A 494 10.34 15.19 -10.93
CA THR A 494 11.07 15.52 -9.70
C THR A 494 10.51 14.75 -8.51
N VAL A 495 11.34 14.52 -7.47
CA VAL A 495 10.92 13.80 -6.25
C VAL A 495 9.69 14.46 -5.59
N ILE A 496 9.63 15.79 -5.65
CA ILE A 496 8.49 16.55 -5.08
C ILE A 496 7.23 16.33 -5.93
N ASN A 497 7.34 16.26 -7.24
CA ASN A 497 6.21 16.03 -8.12
C ASN A 497 5.68 14.58 -8.04
N HIS A 498 6.57 13.59 -7.89
CA HIS A 498 6.15 12.22 -7.52
C HIS A 498 5.35 12.22 -6.21
N MET A 499 5.77 13.02 -5.23
CA MET A 499 5.04 13.11 -3.96
C MET A 499 3.68 13.80 -4.11
N LYS A 500 3.56 14.80 -4.99
CA LYS A 500 2.26 15.44 -5.30
C LYS A 500 1.27 14.47 -5.94
N LEU A 501 1.75 13.50 -6.74
CA LEU A 501 0.89 12.45 -7.30
C LEU A 501 0.35 11.48 -6.24
N GLN A 502 0.90 11.47 -5.02
CA GLN A 502 0.34 10.71 -3.90
C GLN A 502 -0.80 11.44 -3.17
N GLN A 503 -1.18 12.63 -3.63
CA GLN A 503 -2.31 13.34 -3.05
C GLN A 503 -3.63 12.78 -3.54
N VAL A 504 -4.59 12.69 -2.60
CA VAL A 504 -5.99 12.32 -2.84
C VAL A 504 -6.90 13.50 -2.51
N PRO A 505 -8.01 13.71 -3.22
CA PRO A 505 -8.97 14.75 -2.88
C PRO A 505 -9.69 14.40 -1.57
N LEU A 506 -9.99 15.41 -0.76
CA LEU A 506 -10.94 15.33 0.34
C LEU A 506 -11.89 16.54 0.25
N ILE A 507 -13.17 16.26 0.07
CA ILE A 507 -14.22 17.25 -0.06
C ILE A 507 -15.29 16.95 0.98
N ILE A 508 -15.57 17.92 1.86
CA ILE A 508 -16.66 17.80 2.86
C ILE A 508 -17.73 18.84 2.50
N HIS A 509 -18.86 18.36 2.07
CA HIS A 509 -20.00 19.17 1.69
C HIS A 509 -21.06 19.18 2.78
N VAL A 510 -21.31 20.35 3.36
CA VAL A 510 -22.40 20.59 4.30
C VAL A 510 -23.42 21.49 3.60
N PRO A 511 -24.61 20.99 3.21
CA PRO A 511 -25.59 21.78 2.48
C PRO A 511 -25.93 23.09 3.19
N GLY A 512 -25.90 24.20 2.44
CA GLY A 512 -26.10 25.56 2.97
C GLY A 512 -24.90 26.16 3.69
N GLY A 513 -23.79 25.45 3.76
CA GLY A 513 -22.50 25.96 4.28
C GLY A 513 -21.77 26.84 3.25
N GLU A 514 -20.76 27.57 3.73
CA GLU A 514 -19.86 28.34 2.85
C GLU A 514 -18.64 27.49 2.45
N GLY A 515 -18.31 27.51 1.15
CA GLY A 515 -17.14 26.81 0.62
C GLY A 515 -15.83 27.45 1.07
N ARG A 516 -14.82 26.60 1.32
CA ARG A 516 -13.48 27.03 1.73
C ARG A 516 -12.43 26.02 1.25
N THR A 517 -11.40 26.49 0.57
CA THR A 517 -10.21 25.67 0.34
C THR A 517 -9.30 25.73 1.58
N ILE A 518 -8.87 24.56 2.05
CA ILE A 518 -8.02 24.36 3.23
C ILE A 518 -6.73 23.73 2.77
N ASP A 519 -5.61 24.37 3.09
CA ASP A 519 -4.25 23.95 2.71
C ASP A 519 -3.50 23.23 3.84
N THR A 520 -4.21 22.81 4.89
CA THR A 520 -3.63 22.01 5.98
C THR A 520 -3.08 20.71 5.40
N LEU A 521 -1.80 20.44 5.70
CA LEU A 521 -1.12 19.22 5.34
C LEU A 521 -1.67 18.07 6.18
N GLY A 522 -2.18 17.01 5.54
CA GLY A 522 -2.76 15.88 6.23
C GLY A 522 -2.70 14.57 5.42
N GLY A 523 -3.23 13.53 6.01
CA GLY A 523 -3.38 12.21 5.40
C GLY A 523 -4.77 11.64 5.65
N GLU A 524 -5.05 10.46 5.12
CA GLU A 524 -6.35 9.79 5.27
C GLU A 524 -6.68 9.50 6.73
N ILE A 525 -5.68 9.26 7.56
CA ILE A 525 -5.85 9.03 9.01
C ILE A 525 -6.52 10.20 9.73
N ASP A 526 -6.42 11.41 9.17
CA ASP A 526 -6.96 12.65 9.70
C ASP A 526 -8.45 12.85 9.36
N ILE A 527 -9.00 12.06 8.44
CA ILE A 527 -10.41 12.15 8.00
C ILE A 527 -11.34 11.85 9.19
N ARG A 528 -11.06 10.78 9.95
CA ARG A 528 -11.88 10.38 11.09
C ARG A 528 -12.03 11.49 12.16
N PRO A 529 -10.97 12.03 12.76
CA PRO A 529 -11.11 13.08 13.75
C PRO A 529 -11.73 14.35 13.18
N THR A 530 -11.55 14.62 11.89
CA THR A 530 -12.19 15.77 11.21
C THR A 530 -13.71 15.58 11.10
N ILE A 531 -14.17 14.38 10.73
CA ILE A 531 -15.60 14.03 10.71
C ILE A 531 -16.19 14.12 12.13
N LEU A 532 -15.57 13.51 13.13
CA LEU A 532 -16.05 13.51 14.51
C LEU A 532 -16.18 14.93 15.06
N HIS A 533 -15.24 15.82 14.73
CA HIS A 533 -15.30 17.23 15.08
C HIS A 533 -16.54 17.91 14.51
N LEU A 534 -16.83 17.73 13.22
CA LEU A 534 -18.04 18.30 12.60
C LEU A 534 -19.34 17.73 13.19
N MET A 535 -19.34 16.42 13.54
CA MET A 535 -20.48 15.74 14.13
C MET A 535 -20.68 16.09 15.62
N GLY A 536 -19.75 16.84 16.24
CA GLY A 536 -19.84 17.26 17.63
C GLY A 536 -19.50 16.16 18.64
N ILE A 537 -18.68 15.20 18.22
CA ILE A 537 -18.19 14.09 19.04
C ILE A 537 -16.81 14.45 19.59
N GLU A 538 -16.68 14.50 20.93
CA GLU A 538 -15.45 14.87 21.60
C GLU A 538 -14.31 13.87 21.36
N SER A 539 -13.10 14.41 21.22
CA SER A 539 -11.91 13.62 20.87
C SER A 539 -11.31 12.78 22.01
N GLN A 540 -11.74 12.97 23.26
CA GLN A 540 -11.14 12.31 24.43
C GLN A 540 -11.31 10.79 24.46
N SER A 541 -12.31 10.24 23.77
CA SER A 541 -12.53 8.79 23.63
C SER A 541 -11.92 8.18 22.36
N ASN A 542 -11.20 8.97 21.59
CA ASN A 542 -10.91 8.71 20.19
C ASN A 542 -9.53 8.10 19.95
N LEU A 543 -9.00 7.22 20.63
CA LEU A 543 -7.70 6.55 20.37
C LEU A 543 -7.28 6.58 18.87
N SER A 544 -6.86 7.76 18.40
CA SER A 544 -6.51 8.04 17.00
C SER A 544 -5.14 8.74 16.94
N PHE A 545 -4.33 8.38 15.96
CA PHE A 545 -3.10 9.11 15.60
C PHE A 545 -3.40 10.28 14.65
N GLY A 546 -4.57 10.30 14.01
CA GLY A 546 -4.98 11.42 13.15
C GLY A 546 -5.38 12.67 13.93
N HIS A 547 -5.36 13.81 13.24
CA HIS A 547 -5.64 15.14 13.76
C HIS A 547 -6.83 15.78 13.03
N ASN A 548 -7.51 16.74 13.67
CA ASN A 548 -8.55 17.50 13.02
C ASN A 548 -7.95 18.47 11.98
N LEU A 549 -8.32 18.31 10.72
CA LEU A 549 -7.80 19.10 9.59
C LEU A 549 -8.27 20.56 9.57
N PHE A 550 -9.29 20.93 10.36
CA PHE A 550 -9.70 22.32 10.55
C PHE A 550 -8.77 23.10 11.48
N THR A 551 -7.89 22.40 12.16
CA THR A 551 -6.86 22.97 13.01
C THR A 551 -5.48 22.57 12.49
N ARG A 552 -4.45 23.34 12.83
CA ARG A 552 -3.09 23.08 12.35
C ARG A 552 -2.23 22.57 13.49
N VAL A 553 -1.80 21.34 13.42
CA VAL A 553 -0.82 20.80 14.36
C VAL A 553 0.59 21.13 13.86
N GLU A 554 1.27 22.03 14.57
CA GLU A 554 2.62 22.43 14.20
C GLU A 554 3.61 21.26 14.31
N ASN A 555 4.47 21.12 13.28
CA ASN A 555 5.56 20.15 13.25
C ASN A 555 5.16 18.66 13.29
N HIS A 556 3.89 18.32 13.08
CA HIS A 556 3.51 16.92 12.91
C HIS A 556 3.70 16.49 11.43
N PRO A 557 4.38 15.37 11.16
CA PRO A 557 4.54 14.88 9.79
C PRO A 557 3.31 14.09 9.32
N VAL A 558 2.98 14.14 8.04
CA VAL A 558 2.17 13.11 7.39
C VAL A 558 3.06 11.90 7.16
N ILE A 559 2.69 10.77 7.75
CA ILE A 559 3.52 9.56 7.81
C ILE A 559 3.01 8.54 6.80
N PHE A 560 3.90 8.07 5.94
CA PHE A 560 3.61 6.96 5.02
C PHE A 560 3.98 5.62 5.65
N ARG A 561 3.29 4.57 5.24
CA ARG A 561 3.43 3.26 5.90
C ARG A 561 4.80 2.60 5.68
N ASN A 562 5.57 3.05 4.70
CA ASN A 562 6.97 2.65 4.46
C ASN A 562 8.00 3.42 5.30
N GLY A 563 7.55 4.36 6.14
CA GLY A 563 8.42 5.20 6.98
C GLY A 563 8.89 6.51 6.33
N ASP A 564 8.57 6.75 5.07
CA ASP A 564 8.69 8.07 4.46
C ASP A 564 7.72 9.05 5.14
N PHE A 565 7.96 10.34 5.04
CA PHE A 565 7.09 11.35 5.61
C PHE A 565 7.24 12.71 4.93
N ILE A 566 6.20 13.51 5.06
CA ILE A 566 6.19 14.89 4.57
C ILE A 566 5.77 15.85 5.68
N THR A 567 6.43 16.99 5.74
CA THR A 567 6.11 18.11 6.64
C THR A 567 5.89 19.37 5.81
N GLU A 568 5.55 20.46 6.43
CA GLU A 568 5.48 21.78 5.77
C GLU A 568 6.78 22.17 5.03
N LYS A 569 7.93 21.77 5.58
CA LYS A 569 9.26 22.22 5.13
C LYS A 569 10.05 21.13 4.40
N PHE A 570 9.86 19.88 4.81
CA PHE A 570 10.72 18.78 4.38
C PHE A 570 9.89 17.61 3.83
N LEU A 571 10.46 16.94 2.85
CA LEU A 571 10.09 15.60 2.42
C LEU A 571 11.24 14.66 2.78
N TYR A 572 10.93 13.57 3.46
CA TYR A 572 11.83 12.45 3.66
C TYR A 572 11.36 11.28 2.81
N LYS A 573 12.14 10.91 1.82
CA LYS A 573 11.86 9.80 0.90
C LYS A 573 13.13 9.02 0.64
N ASN A 574 13.04 7.69 0.71
CA ASN A 574 14.15 6.78 0.41
C ASN A 574 15.45 7.11 1.18
N ASN A 575 15.33 7.48 2.45
CA ASN A 575 16.44 7.86 3.34
C ASN A 575 17.13 9.21 2.99
N VAL A 576 16.54 10.01 2.11
CA VAL A 576 17.02 11.36 1.77
C VAL A 576 16.04 12.40 2.28
N CYS A 577 16.57 13.47 2.87
CA CYS A 577 15.80 14.62 3.32
C CYS A 577 15.85 15.69 2.23
N TYR A 578 14.70 16.14 1.72
CA TYR A 578 14.56 17.17 0.71
C TYR A 578 13.87 18.40 1.29
N ASN A 579 14.29 19.58 0.85
CA ASN A 579 13.55 20.80 1.11
C ASN A 579 12.40 20.92 0.11
N ARG A 580 11.16 21.00 0.58
CA ARG A 580 9.97 21.07 -0.30
C ARG A 580 9.93 22.28 -1.22
N LYS A 581 10.60 23.37 -0.85
CA LYS A 581 10.57 24.65 -1.58
C LYS A 581 11.64 24.78 -2.63
N SER A 582 12.87 24.34 -2.30
CA SER A 582 14.01 24.38 -3.23
C SER A 582 14.16 23.10 -4.03
N GLU A 583 13.48 22.03 -3.65
CA GLU A 583 13.58 20.67 -4.19
C GLU A 583 14.98 20.03 -4.06
N GLU A 584 15.88 20.69 -3.34
CA GLU A 584 17.23 20.22 -3.14
C GLU A 584 17.33 19.25 -1.95
N SER A 585 18.25 18.29 -2.06
CA SER A 585 18.60 17.44 -0.93
C SER A 585 19.27 18.24 0.19
N GLU A 586 18.87 17.98 1.41
CA GLU A 586 19.35 18.63 2.62
C GLU A 586 20.10 17.65 3.50
N ASN A 587 20.81 18.19 4.51
CA ASN A 587 21.40 17.33 5.53
C ASN A 587 20.31 16.53 6.25
N THR A 588 20.45 15.22 6.28
CA THR A 588 19.48 14.28 6.85
C THR A 588 19.14 14.61 8.31
N SER A 589 20.05 15.24 9.05
CA SER A 589 19.79 15.69 10.44
C SER A 589 18.59 16.65 10.59
N LYS A 590 18.18 17.33 9.52
CA LYS A 590 16.98 18.18 9.55
C LYS A 590 15.68 17.37 9.63
N CYS A 591 15.70 16.14 9.13
CA CYS A 591 14.58 15.19 9.17
C CYS A 591 14.60 14.29 10.42
N ASP A 592 15.73 14.17 11.13
CA ASP A 592 15.88 13.23 12.26
C ASP A 592 14.83 13.42 13.39
N PRO A 593 14.42 14.65 13.78
CA PRO A 593 13.40 14.82 14.79
C PRO A 593 12.05 14.14 14.43
N TYR A 594 11.70 14.16 13.15
CA TYR A 594 10.45 13.56 12.67
C TYR A 594 10.53 12.04 12.58
N LYS A 595 11.72 11.47 12.33
CA LYS A 595 11.91 10.02 12.28
C LYS A 595 11.56 9.33 13.59
N GLU A 596 11.78 9.99 14.73
CA GLU A 596 11.39 9.45 16.03
C GLU A 596 9.87 9.39 16.18
N ILE A 597 9.15 10.43 15.72
CA ILE A 597 7.68 10.47 15.70
C ILE A 597 7.17 9.33 14.81
N VAL A 598 7.67 9.22 13.58
CA VAL A 598 7.30 8.19 12.60
C VAL A 598 7.47 6.78 13.18
N ARG A 599 8.65 6.49 13.72
CA ARG A 599 8.93 5.18 14.33
C ARG A 599 7.99 4.88 15.49
N LYS A 600 7.72 5.88 16.32
CA LYS A 600 6.88 5.72 17.50
C LYS A 600 5.43 5.47 17.10
N GLU A 601 4.85 6.26 16.22
CA GLU A 601 3.45 6.12 15.82
C GLU A 601 3.19 4.83 15.05
N LEU A 602 4.03 4.51 14.07
CA LEU A 602 3.92 3.25 13.33
C LEU A 602 4.08 2.04 14.26
N GLY A 603 5.02 2.12 15.21
CA GLY A 603 5.23 1.06 16.20
C GLY A 603 4.05 0.88 17.14
N LEU A 604 3.52 1.98 17.70
CA LEU A 604 2.35 1.94 18.59
C LEU A 604 1.09 1.45 17.86
N SER A 605 0.89 1.85 16.60
CA SER A 605 -0.22 1.35 15.79
C SER A 605 -0.10 -0.16 15.54
N ASP A 606 1.10 -0.64 15.18
CA ASP A 606 1.38 -2.06 15.04
C ASP A 606 1.12 -2.84 16.35
N ASP A 607 1.53 -2.30 17.50
CA ASP A 607 1.31 -2.92 18.81
C ASP A 607 -0.18 -3.01 19.15
N ILE A 608 -0.97 -1.97 18.86
CA ILE A 608 -2.42 -2.00 19.01
C ILE A 608 -3.01 -3.15 18.20
N ILE A 609 -2.67 -3.24 16.93
CA ILE A 609 -3.28 -4.18 15.99
C ILE A 609 -2.80 -5.61 16.27
N TYR A 610 -1.49 -5.86 16.38
CA TYR A 610 -0.97 -7.21 16.65
C TYR A 610 -1.29 -7.71 18.04
N GLY A 611 -1.32 -6.81 19.03
CA GLY A 611 -1.64 -7.11 20.43
C GLY A 611 -3.14 -7.19 20.71
N ASP A 612 -4.00 -6.72 19.79
CA ASP A 612 -5.43 -6.51 20.06
C ASP A 612 -5.63 -5.69 21.36
N LEU A 613 -4.89 -4.59 21.47
CA LEU A 613 -4.79 -3.86 22.74
C LEU A 613 -6.11 -3.16 23.13
N LEU A 614 -6.95 -2.81 22.15
CA LEU A 614 -8.22 -2.14 22.42
C LEU A 614 -9.18 -3.00 23.24
N ARG A 615 -9.04 -4.34 23.22
CA ARG A 615 -9.82 -5.26 24.09
C ARG A 615 -9.63 -5.00 25.59
N PHE A 616 -8.54 -4.34 25.99
CA PHE A 616 -8.25 -4.00 27.38
C PHE A 616 -8.80 -2.64 27.81
N ILE A 617 -9.31 -1.86 26.86
CA ILE A 617 -9.88 -0.54 27.07
C ILE A 617 -11.39 -0.72 27.14
N LYS A 618 -11.99 -0.44 28.30
CA LYS A 618 -13.44 -0.50 28.43
C LYS A 618 -14.04 0.71 27.72
N ALA A 619 -15.13 0.51 27.00
CA ALA A 619 -16.05 1.60 26.68
C ALA A 619 -16.54 2.16 28.03
N GLU A 620 -16.16 3.42 28.38
CA GLU A 620 -16.70 4.11 29.56
C GLU A 620 -18.07 4.68 29.26
#